data_50603b0a86eb9e0dc87416cb8057e52f
#
_entry.id   50603b0a86eb9e0dc87416cb8057e52f
#
_cell.length_a   1.000
_cell.length_b   1.000
_cell.length_c   1.000
_cell.angle_alpha   90.00
_cell.angle_beta   90.00
_cell.angle_gamma   90.00
#
_symmetry.space_group_name_H-M   'P 1'
#
loop_
_entity.id
_entity.type
_entity.pdbx_description
1 polymer ?
#
loop_
_entity_poly.entity_id
_entity_poly.type
_entity_poly.pdbx_seq_one_letter_code
_entity_poly.pdbx_strand_id
1 'polypeptide(L)'
;MVVKLTQKQADYIETFGTDRNKALYYITRWGFKFNLKDGNGKLYGTNEETPFTLDEKEKMLNAIINGYEVFVPKFKFYNYSDWSNDVPLYYAGELMRLTLNEEKAIEVKEDSKEYVALKRLGFYYAEV
;
A
#
# COMPACT_ATOMS: atom_id res chain seq x y z
N MET A 1 -8.51 5.54 19.15
CA MET A 1 -8.07 6.01 17.82
C MET A 1 -7.69 4.81 16.96
N VAL A 2 -8.29 4.71 15.78
CA VAL A 2 -8.05 3.57 14.89
C VAL A 2 -6.78 3.82 14.07
N VAL A 3 -5.90 2.84 14.04
CA VAL A 3 -4.65 2.90 13.28
C VAL A 3 -4.92 2.54 11.82
N LYS A 4 -4.36 3.31 10.89
CA LYS A 4 -4.48 3.02 9.45
C LYS A 4 -3.26 2.23 8.99
N LEU A 5 -3.50 1.04 8.43
CA LEU A 5 -2.47 0.16 7.91
C LEU A 5 -2.60 -0.03 6.40
N THR A 6 -1.47 -0.30 5.76
CA THR A 6 -1.50 -0.78 4.36
C THR A 6 -2.02 -2.22 4.33
N GLN A 7 -2.39 -2.69 3.13
CA GLN A 7 -2.84 -4.07 2.98
C GLN A 7 -1.76 -5.07 3.40
N LYS A 8 -0.50 -4.82 3.04
CA LYS A 8 0.62 -5.68 3.44
C LYS A 8 0.79 -5.76 4.95
N GLN A 9 0.62 -4.64 5.64
CA GLN A 9 0.71 -4.58 7.10
C GLN A 9 -0.45 -5.33 7.76
N ALA A 10 -1.66 -5.14 7.25
CA ALA A 10 -2.83 -5.87 7.74
C ALA A 10 -2.70 -7.37 7.52
N ASP A 11 -2.24 -7.78 6.34
CA ASP A 11 -2.01 -9.20 6.03
C ASP A 11 -0.99 -9.83 6.98
N TYR A 12 0.05 -9.09 7.33
CA TYR A 12 1.04 -9.55 8.31
C TYR A 12 0.39 -9.82 9.67
N ILE A 13 -0.43 -8.89 10.17
CA ILE A 13 -1.12 -9.08 11.46
C ILE A 13 -2.08 -10.27 11.40
N GLU A 14 -2.78 -10.45 10.30
CA GLU A 14 -3.74 -11.55 10.11
C GLU A 14 -3.08 -12.93 10.13
N THR A 15 -1.79 -13.04 9.83
CA THR A 15 -1.06 -14.31 9.93
C THR A 15 -1.05 -14.88 11.33
N PHE A 16 -1.24 -14.04 12.35
CA PHE A 16 -1.27 -14.47 13.75
C PHE A 16 -2.67 -14.90 14.23
N GLY A 17 -3.70 -14.69 13.42
CA GLY A 17 -5.07 -15.00 13.81
C GLY A 17 -5.47 -14.24 15.06
N THR A 18 -5.86 -14.96 16.12
CA THR A 18 -6.27 -14.37 17.40
C THR A 18 -5.13 -14.29 18.42
N ASP A 19 -3.94 -14.76 18.06
CA ASP A 19 -2.79 -14.78 18.98
C ASP A 19 -2.05 -13.44 19.01
N ARG A 20 -2.63 -12.48 19.73
CA ARG A 20 -2.07 -11.13 19.87
C ARG A 20 -0.71 -11.13 20.58
N ASN A 21 -0.54 -11.96 21.57
CA ASN A 21 0.71 -12.01 22.35
C ASN A 21 1.89 -12.43 21.48
N LYS A 22 1.68 -13.40 20.61
CA LYS A 22 2.70 -13.85 19.67
C LYS A 22 3.07 -12.74 18.67
N ALA A 23 2.08 -12.03 18.15
CA ALA A 23 2.30 -10.89 17.27
C ALA A 23 3.12 -9.78 17.95
N LEU A 24 2.73 -9.40 19.15
CA LEU A 24 3.45 -8.39 19.94
C LEU A 24 4.90 -8.82 20.21
N TYR A 25 5.10 -10.07 20.53
CA TYR A 25 6.43 -10.61 20.81
C TYR A 25 7.33 -10.57 19.58
N TYR A 26 6.86 -11.02 18.44
CA TYR A 26 7.66 -11.06 17.21
C TYR A 26 8.00 -9.66 16.69
N ILE A 27 7.09 -8.72 16.79
CA ILE A 27 7.33 -7.34 16.37
C ILE A 27 8.33 -6.67 17.33
N THR A 28 8.14 -6.84 18.63
CA THR A 28 8.98 -6.20 19.64
C THR A 28 10.44 -6.64 19.54
N ARG A 29 10.69 -7.93 19.31
CA ARG A 29 12.07 -8.45 19.25
C ARG A 29 12.79 -8.14 17.96
N TRP A 30 12.06 -7.82 16.89
CA TRP A 30 12.69 -7.49 15.62
C TRP A 30 13.58 -6.25 15.74
N GLY A 31 14.79 -6.34 15.21
CA GLY A 31 15.81 -5.31 15.36
C GLY A 31 16.78 -5.52 16.51
N PHE A 32 16.50 -6.49 17.39
CA PHE A 32 17.38 -6.87 18.51
C PHE A 32 18.05 -8.21 18.22
N LYS A 33 18.78 -8.30 17.11
CA LYS A 33 19.43 -9.53 16.59
C LYS A 33 18.46 -10.59 16.05
N PHE A 34 17.19 -10.28 15.94
CA PHE A 34 16.18 -11.17 15.38
C PHE A 34 15.61 -10.60 14.11
N ASN A 35 15.41 -11.45 13.10
CA ASN A 35 14.69 -11.07 11.91
C ASN A 35 13.19 -11.08 12.19
N LEU A 36 12.44 -10.26 11.43
CA LEU A 36 11.00 -10.25 11.53
C LEU A 36 10.44 -11.62 11.12
N LYS A 37 9.48 -12.11 11.87
CA LYS A 37 8.80 -13.38 11.61
C LYS A 37 7.29 -13.18 11.65
N ASP A 38 6.57 -13.83 10.74
CA ASP A 38 5.11 -13.76 10.76
C ASP A 38 4.48 -14.95 11.51
N GLY A 39 3.14 -14.96 11.59
CA GLY A 39 2.41 -16.00 12.31
C GLY A 39 2.46 -17.37 11.64
N ASN A 40 2.81 -17.43 10.37
CA ASN A 40 2.96 -18.67 9.60
C ASN A 40 4.38 -19.24 9.65
N GLY A 41 5.29 -18.55 10.34
CA GLY A 41 6.67 -18.99 10.47
C GLY A 41 7.61 -18.47 9.40
N LYS A 42 7.15 -17.58 8.53
CA LYS A 42 8.01 -16.98 7.51
C LYS A 42 8.98 -15.99 8.15
N LEU A 43 10.27 -16.16 7.89
CA LEU A 43 11.31 -15.21 8.29
C LEU A 43 11.62 -14.25 7.15
N TYR A 44 11.64 -12.95 7.46
CA TYR A 44 12.06 -11.92 6.52
C TYR A 44 13.56 -11.71 6.68
N GLY A 45 14.33 -12.09 5.68
CA GLY A 45 15.78 -11.92 5.70
C GLY A 45 16.17 -10.44 5.63
N THR A 46 17.45 -10.16 5.87
CA THR A 46 17.97 -8.77 5.88
C THR A 46 17.82 -8.06 4.54
N ASN A 47 17.76 -8.81 3.44
CA ASN A 47 17.61 -8.25 2.09
C ASN A 47 16.18 -8.36 1.55
N GLU A 48 15.24 -8.87 2.34
CA GLU A 48 13.84 -8.95 1.95
C GLU A 48 13.08 -7.71 2.40
N GLU A 49 12.12 -7.30 1.57
CA GLU A 49 11.22 -6.22 1.91
C GLU A 49 10.26 -6.67 3.01
N THR A 50 10.24 -5.91 4.11
CA THR A 50 9.32 -6.16 5.21
C THR A 50 8.02 -5.36 5.01
N PRO A 51 6.89 -5.81 5.59
CA PRO A 51 5.62 -5.07 5.47
C PRO A 51 5.63 -3.73 6.19
N PHE A 52 6.55 -3.52 7.12
CA PHE A 52 6.71 -2.26 7.84
C PHE A 52 8.19 -2.06 8.23
N THR A 53 8.54 -0.82 8.55
CA THR A 53 9.91 -0.46 8.95
C THR A 53 10.07 -0.53 10.47
N LEU A 54 11.31 -0.42 10.94
CA LEU A 54 11.59 -0.36 12.38
C LEU A 54 10.93 0.86 13.04
N ASP A 55 10.83 1.97 12.31
CA ASP A 55 10.16 3.18 12.81
C ASP A 55 8.66 3.01 12.95
N GLU A 56 8.08 2.04 12.25
CA GLU A 56 6.65 1.75 12.29
C GLU A 56 6.27 0.71 13.33
N LYS A 57 7.21 0.21 14.13
CA LYS A 57 6.93 -0.80 15.16
C LYS A 57 5.84 -0.35 16.13
N GLU A 58 5.92 0.88 16.64
CA GLU A 58 4.92 1.42 17.55
C GLU A 58 3.53 1.46 16.91
N LYS A 59 3.45 1.89 15.66
CA LYS A 59 2.21 1.87 14.89
C LYS A 59 1.61 0.47 14.81
N MET A 60 2.43 -0.53 14.52
CA MET A 60 1.98 -1.92 14.41
C MET A 60 1.51 -2.47 15.75
N LEU A 61 2.22 -2.16 16.83
CA LEU A 61 1.82 -2.58 18.18
C LEU A 61 0.49 -1.95 18.57
N ASN A 62 0.31 -0.67 18.31
CA ASN A 62 -0.96 0.02 18.55
C ASN A 62 -2.11 -0.57 17.74
N ALA A 63 -1.86 -0.97 16.49
CA ALA A 63 -2.85 -1.60 15.65
C ALA A 63 -3.33 -2.92 16.23
N ILE A 64 -2.43 -3.72 16.79
CA ILE A 64 -2.77 -5.00 17.41
C ILE A 64 -3.59 -4.79 18.68
N ILE A 65 -3.23 -3.81 19.51
CA ILE A 65 -3.87 -3.55 20.79
C ILE A 65 -5.23 -2.87 20.62
N ASN A 66 -5.32 -1.87 19.76
CA ASN A 66 -6.48 -0.98 19.64
C ASN A 66 -7.35 -1.20 18.40
N GLY A 67 -6.91 -2.09 17.50
CA GLY A 67 -7.59 -2.29 16.23
C GLY A 67 -7.03 -1.40 15.11
N TYR A 68 -7.39 -1.74 13.87
CA TYR A 68 -6.88 -1.04 12.69
C TYR A 68 -7.89 -1.03 11.56
N GLU A 69 -7.69 -0.09 10.63
CA GLU A 69 -8.39 -0.02 9.35
C GLU A 69 -7.36 -0.17 8.24
N VAL A 70 -7.75 -0.82 7.14
CA VAL A 70 -6.89 -0.95 5.98
C VAL A 70 -7.04 0.29 5.11
N PHE A 71 -5.91 0.95 4.85
CA PHE A 71 -5.84 2.07 3.92
C PHE A 71 -5.17 1.60 2.64
N VAL A 72 -5.91 1.66 1.54
CA VAL A 72 -5.38 1.35 0.22
C VAL A 72 -5.20 2.67 -0.53
N PRO A 73 -3.97 3.09 -0.82
CA PRO A 73 -3.74 4.30 -1.61
C PRO A 73 -4.43 4.21 -2.96
N LYS A 74 -5.03 5.31 -3.39
CA LYS A 74 -5.68 5.43 -4.69
C LYS A 74 -5.02 6.53 -5.48
N PHE A 75 -4.97 6.36 -6.79
CA PHE A 75 -4.29 7.28 -7.69
C PHE A 75 -5.18 7.63 -8.87
N LYS A 76 -5.03 8.86 -9.36
CA LYS A 76 -5.58 9.28 -10.64
C LYS A 76 -4.44 9.25 -11.65
N PHE A 77 -4.64 8.56 -12.75
CA PHE A 77 -3.65 8.47 -13.82
C PHE A 77 -3.95 9.46 -14.93
N TYR A 78 -2.89 10.04 -15.49
CA TYR A 78 -3.02 11.04 -16.54
C TYR A 78 -1.84 10.94 -17.51
N ASN A 79 -2.04 11.54 -18.67
CA ASN A 79 -0.98 11.70 -19.65
C ASN A 79 -1.17 13.06 -20.32
N TYR A 80 -0.16 13.52 -21.06
CA TYR A 80 -0.26 14.78 -21.75
C TYR A 80 -0.68 14.56 -23.19
N SER A 81 -1.46 15.52 -23.75
CA SER A 81 -1.85 15.42 -25.15
C SER A 81 -0.64 15.68 -26.07
N ASP A 82 -0.67 15.09 -27.27
CA ASP A 82 0.38 15.30 -28.28
C ASP A 82 0.44 16.75 -28.76
N TRP A 83 -0.65 17.51 -28.55
CA TRP A 83 -0.78 18.89 -28.97
C TRP A 83 -0.27 19.90 -27.96
N SER A 84 -0.26 19.52 -26.68
CA SER A 84 0.16 20.42 -25.61
C SER A 84 0.67 19.58 -24.43
N ASN A 85 1.91 19.81 -24.02
CA ASN A 85 2.48 19.17 -22.86
C ASN A 85 2.00 19.78 -21.53
N ASP A 86 1.18 20.84 -21.59
CA ASP A 86 0.72 21.57 -20.41
C ASP A 86 -0.67 21.15 -19.95
N VAL A 87 -1.40 20.36 -20.77
CA VAL A 87 -2.78 19.98 -20.49
C VAL A 87 -2.85 18.48 -20.24
N PRO A 88 -3.07 18.05 -18.98
CA PRO A 88 -3.19 16.63 -18.67
C PRO A 88 -4.53 16.05 -19.14
N LEU A 89 -4.48 14.82 -19.64
CA LEU A 89 -5.64 14.03 -19.99
C LEU A 89 -5.73 12.85 -19.02
N TYR A 90 -6.83 12.75 -18.30
CA TYR A 90 -7.01 11.77 -17.25
C TYR A 90 -7.64 10.48 -17.74
N TYR A 91 -7.20 9.36 -17.19
CA TYR A 91 -7.80 8.06 -17.42
C TYR A 91 -9.14 7.97 -16.69
N ALA A 92 -10.20 7.69 -17.42
CA ALA A 92 -11.57 7.60 -16.91
C ALA A 92 -12.21 6.22 -17.15
N GLY A 93 -11.38 5.16 -17.22
CA GLY A 93 -11.83 3.79 -17.42
C GLY A 93 -11.57 3.24 -18.82
N GLU A 94 -11.27 4.09 -19.80
CA GLU A 94 -10.98 3.68 -21.18
C GLU A 94 -9.71 4.34 -21.68
N LEU A 95 -8.78 3.55 -22.23
CA LEU A 95 -7.51 4.06 -22.75
C LEU A 95 -7.68 4.94 -23.98
N MET A 96 -8.72 4.68 -24.77
CA MET A 96 -8.98 5.43 -26.01
C MET A 96 -9.76 6.73 -25.79
N ARG A 97 -10.23 6.97 -24.58
CA ARG A 97 -11.04 8.15 -24.24
C ARG A 97 -10.58 8.75 -22.91
N LEU A 98 -9.54 9.55 -22.98
CA LEU A 98 -9.08 10.30 -21.82
C LEU A 98 -9.93 11.57 -21.67
N THR A 99 -10.02 12.11 -20.46
CA THR A 99 -10.82 13.29 -20.17
C THR A 99 -9.96 14.44 -19.66
N LEU A 100 -10.34 15.67 -20.02
CA LEU A 100 -9.73 16.87 -19.47
C LEU A 100 -10.22 17.17 -18.04
N ASN A 101 -11.32 16.55 -17.64
CA ASN A 101 -11.94 16.79 -16.33
C ASN A 101 -11.39 15.84 -15.28
N GLU A 102 -10.59 16.37 -14.35
CA GLU A 102 -10.03 15.61 -13.24
C GLU A 102 -11.11 14.93 -12.39
N GLU A 103 -12.28 15.55 -12.24
CA GLU A 103 -13.38 14.99 -11.45
C GLU A 103 -13.93 13.70 -12.05
N LYS A 104 -13.82 13.54 -13.38
CA LYS A 104 -14.25 12.32 -14.08
C LYS A 104 -13.18 11.23 -14.10
N ALA A 105 -11.96 11.55 -13.67
CA ALA A 105 -10.89 10.55 -13.58
C ALA A 105 -11.25 9.50 -12.53
N ILE A 106 -11.07 8.23 -12.88
CA ILE A 106 -11.30 7.17 -11.90
C ILE A 106 -10.12 7.06 -10.94
N GLU A 107 -10.42 6.67 -9.71
CA GLU A 107 -9.42 6.40 -8.70
C GLU A 107 -8.97 4.96 -8.82
N VAL A 108 -7.68 4.75 -9.09
CA VAL A 108 -7.09 3.43 -9.29
C VAL A 108 -6.37 3.01 -8.01
N LYS A 109 -6.70 1.85 -7.49
CA LYS A 109 -6.08 1.33 -6.28
C LYS A 109 -4.66 0.88 -6.55
N GLU A 110 -3.76 1.15 -5.59
CA GLU A 110 -2.37 0.68 -5.66
C GLU A 110 -2.32 -0.83 -5.84
N ASP A 111 -1.41 -1.27 -6.70
CA ASP A 111 -1.18 -2.69 -7.02
C ASP A 111 -2.37 -3.43 -7.66
N SER A 112 -3.42 -2.71 -8.08
CA SER A 112 -4.48 -3.31 -8.90
C SER A 112 -3.98 -3.61 -10.30
N LYS A 113 -4.72 -4.42 -11.07
CA LYS A 113 -4.36 -4.71 -12.46
C LYS A 113 -4.29 -3.45 -13.31
N GLU A 114 -5.22 -2.53 -13.12
CA GLU A 114 -5.23 -1.23 -13.81
C GLU A 114 -4.00 -0.40 -13.44
N TYR A 115 -3.65 -0.35 -12.16
CA TYR A 115 -2.48 0.36 -11.68
C TYR A 115 -1.20 -0.12 -12.36
N VAL A 116 -0.98 -1.43 -12.39
CA VAL A 116 0.19 -2.03 -13.02
C VAL A 116 0.21 -1.78 -14.51
N ALA A 117 -0.93 -1.94 -15.19
CA ALA A 117 -1.04 -1.73 -16.63
C ALA A 117 -0.78 -0.28 -17.02
N LEU A 118 -1.36 0.68 -16.30
CA LEU A 118 -1.18 2.10 -16.58
C LEU A 118 0.26 2.56 -16.34
N LYS A 119 0.91 2.04 -15.32
CA LYS A 119 2.33 2.33 -15.08
C LYS A 119 3.22 1.80 -16.22
N ARG A 120 2.93 0.60 -16.72
CA ARG A 120 3.67 0.02 -17.85
C ARG A 120 3.50 0.81 -19.14
N LEU A 121 2.33 1.43 -19.32
CA LEU A 121 2.05 2.27 -20.47
C LEU A 121 2.68 3.66 -20.38
N GLY A 122 3.32 3.98 -19.27
CA GLY A 122 4.00 5.25 -19.09
C GLY A 122 3.13 6.38 -18.60
N PHE A 123 1.94 6.11 -18.08
CA PHE A 123 1.08 7.13 -17.49
C PHE A 123 1.71 7.72 -16.23
N TYR A 124 1.53 9.02 -16.06
CA TYR A 124 1.85 9.70 -14.81
C TYR A 124 0.70 9.49 -13.83
N TYR A 125 0.96 9.62 -12.54
CA TYR A 125 -0.07 9.44 -11.53
C TYR A 125 0.14 10.37 -10.35
N ALA A 126 -0.97 10.72 -9.70
CA ALA A 126 -0.96 11.50 -8.47
C ALA A 126 -1.87 10.81 -7.44
N GLU A 127 -1.42 10.76 -6.20
CA GLU A 127 -2.21 10.18 -5.11
C GLU A 127 -3.41 11.07 -4.79
N VAL A 128 -4.54 10.42 -4.59
CA VAL A 128 -5.79 11.11 -4.25
C VAL A 128 -5.88 11.38 -2.76
#